data_52bdff8c5faa122c190b0bcae82c10e9
#
_entry.id   52bdff8c5faa122c190b0bcae82c10e9
#
_cell.length_a   1.000
_cell.length_b   1.000
_cell.length_c   1.000
_cell.angle_alpha   90.00
_cell.angle_beta   90.00
_cell.angle_gamma   90.00
#
_symmetry.space_group_name_H-M   'P 1'
#
loop_
_entity.id
_entity.type
_entity.pdbx_description
1 polymer ?
#
loop_
_entity_poly.entity_id
_entity_poly.type
_entity_poly.pdbx_seq_one_letter_code
_entity_poly.pdbx_strand_id
1 'polypeptide(L)'
;MLRTPRPVIPAKAGIFAFKGFAFAALSAICYGTNPLGALHLYAQNYSPETVLFYRFFTAALLLFVVILAKGSHFKISFREFGALVAFGFFFAVSSLTYYASFKYMDAGLASTLLFLYPLEVSVLMAVFFKEKIKTWTIVSIAVSMVGVALLYRGGDGVPLSTVGFMLVFASSISYAIYMVMANRIKLQMGSVKITFYAICFCLVFLLLYSVTLGSGLPPVFTQASSWGWGFMLGLVPTVLSLIFMVKAVKIIGSTPTAILGALEPVTAVTIGVLVFGEVLTGRLIAGILLILGSTVLIAAKRK
;
A
#
# COMPACT_ATOMS: atom_id res chain seq x y z
N MET A 1 -18.65 3.53 -48.88
CA MET A 1 -18.17 3.27 -47.49
C MET A 1 -17.01 4.23 -47.19
N LEU A 2 -17.31 5.36 -46.59
CA LEU A 2 -16.31 6.36 -46.18
C LEU A 2 -15.70 5.90 -44.85
N ARG A 3 -14.40 5.51 -44.84
CA ARG A 3 -13.62 5.26 -43.63
C ARG A 3 -13.49 6.58 -42.87
N THR A 4 -14.12 6.67 -41.70
CA THR A 4 -13.84 7.77 -40.77
C THR A 4 -12.35 7.73 -40.37
N PRO A 5 -11.61 8.83 -40.50
CA PRO A 5 -10.21 8.89 -40.12
C PRO A 5 -10.10 8.62 -38.61
N ARG A 6 -9.22 7.69 -38.21
CA ARG A 6 -8.87 7.50 -36.81
C ARG A 6 -8.33 8.81 -36.26
N PRO A 7 -8.76 9.25 -35.05
CA PRO A 7 -8.22 10.45 -34.47
C PRO A 7 -6.72 10.26 -34.27
N VAL A 8 -5.92 11.07 -34.94
CA VAL A 8 -4.47 11.16 -34.74
C VAL A 8 -4.28 11.79 -33.35
N ILE A 9 -3.92 10.98 -32.34
CA ILE A 9 -3.54 11.48 -31.04
C ILE A 9 -2.27 12.34 -31.26
N PRO A 10 -2.28 13.64 -30.97
CA PRO A 10 -1.11 14.47 -31.16
C PRO A 10 0.07 13.89 -30.36
N ALA A 11 1.26 13.86 -30.95
CA ALA A 11 2.46 13.25 -30.34
C ALA A 11 2.73 13.76 -28.91
N LYS A 12 2.41 15.03 -28.63
CA LYS A 12 2.47 15.61 -27.26
C LYS A 12 1.51 14.94 -26.28
N ALA A 13 0.32 14.52 -26.71
CA ALA A 13 -0.64 13.81 -25.85
C ALA A 13 -0.16 12.40 -25.53
N GLY A 14 0.49 11.71 -26.48
CA GLY A 14 1.10 10.40 -26.25
C GLY A 14 2.26 10.44 -25.25
N ILE A 15 3.16 11.42 -25.37
CA ILE A 15 4.28 11.61 -24.43
C ILE A 15 3.75 11.96 -23.02
N PHE A 16 2.70 12.78 -22.93
CA PHE A 16 2.10 13.15 -21.66
C PHE A 16 1.45 11.94 -20.96
N ALA A 17 0.71 11.12 -21.71
CA ALA A 17 0.13 9.86 -21.19
C ALA A 17 1.24 8.90 -20.75
N PHE A 18 2.31 8.72 -21.54
CA PHE A 18 3.44 7.86 -21.16
C PHE A 18 4.07 8.28 -19.82
N LYS A 19 4.27 9.59 -19.58
CA LYS A 19 4.74 10.09 -18.27
C LYS A 19 3.81 9.68 -17.12
N GLY A 20 2.50 9.69 -17.32
CA GLY A 20 1.53 9.26 -16.33
C GLY A 20 1.65 7.78 -16.00
N PHE A 21 1.81 6.92 -17.01
CA PHE A 21 2.05 5.48 -16.82
C PHE A 21 3.39 5.22 -16.11
N ALA A 22 4.46 5.93 -16.48
CA ALA A 22 5.75 5.83 -15.82
C ALA A 22 5.68 6.23 -14.34
N PHE A 23 4.97 7.31 -13.99
CA PHE A 23 4.77 7.69 -12.60
C PHE A 23 3.96 6.65 -11.81
N ALA A 24 2.94 6.05 -12.40
CA ALA A 24 2.17 4.99 -11.74
C ALA A 24 3.03 3.75 -11.48
N ALA A 25 3.81 3.31 -12.45
CA ALA A 25 4.73 2.19 -12.30
C ALA A 25 5.81 2.48 -11.24
N LEU A 26 6.43 3.66 -11.29
CA LEU A 26 7.43 4.08 -10.28
C LEU A 26 6.83 4.15 -8.88
N SER A 27 5.58 4.63 -8.74
CA SER A 27 4.89 4.63 -7.44
C SER A 27 4.75 3.23 -6.87
N ALA A 28 4.25 2.29 -7.67
CA ALA A 28 4.03 0.91 -7.24
C ALA A 28 5.36 0.19 -6.94
N ILE A 29 6.38 0.36 -7.79
CA ILE A 29 7.72 -0.19 -7.55
C ILE A 29 8.31 0.39 -6.26
N CYS A 30 8.26 1.71 -6.05
CA CYS A 30 8.74 2.32 -4.81
C CYS A 30 8.02 1.74 -3.58
N TYR A 31 6.70 1.58 -3.64
CA TYR A 31 5.96 0.99 -2.51
C TYR A 31 6.32 -0.47 -2.29
N GLY A 32 6.52 -1.24 -3.34
CA GLY A 32 6.96 -2.64 -3.29
C GLY A 32 8.35 -2.86 -2.68
N THR A 33 9.14 -1.79 -2.44
CA THR A 33 10.42 -1.89 -1.73
C THR A 33 10.28 -1.98 -0.20
N ASN A 34 9.07 -1.97 0.36
CA ASN A 34 8.85 -2.08 1.80
C ASN A 34 9.58 -3.27 2.47
N PRO A 35 9.50 -4.51 1.91
CA PRO A 35 10.23 -5.64 2.49
C PRO A 35 11.73 -5.43 2.57
N LEU A 36 12.32 -4.75 1.59
CA LEU A 36 13.76 -4.55 1.52
C LEU A 36 14.31 -3.87 2.79
N GLY A 37 13.71 -2.77 3.21
CA GLY A 37 14.16 -2.09 4.44
C GLY A 37 13.67 -2.76 5.71
N ALA A 38 12.43 -3.28 5.72
CA ALA A 38 11.85 -3.89 6.90
C ALA A 38 12.64 -5.15 7.33
N LEU A 39 12.92 -6.07 6.41
CA LEU A 39 13.61 -7.32 6.72
C LEU A 39 15.07 -7.10 7.11
N HIS A 40 15.76 -6.10 6.52
CA HIS A 40 17.10 -5.73 6.97
C HIS A 40 17.12 -5.20 8.41
N LEU A 41 16.10 -4.43 8.81
CA LEU A 41 15.99 -3.95 10.19
C LEU A 41 15.57 -5.07 11.15
N TYR A 42 14.73 -6.03 10.70
CA TYR A 42 14.40 -7.22 11.50
C TYR A 42 15.61 -8.12 11.73
N ALA A 43 16.50 -8.27 10.75
CA ALA A 43 17.77 -8.98 10.91
C ALA A 43 18.69 -8.33 11.96
N GLN A 44 18.48 -7.05 12.27
CA GLN A 44 19.17 -6.31 13.35
C GLN A 44 18.35 -6.33 14.68
N ASN A 45 17.36 -7.22 14.81
CA ASN A 45 16.49 -7.39 15.97
C ASN A 45 15.58 -6.18 16.33
N TYR A 46 15.30 -5.29 15.37
CA TYR A 46 14.31 -4.25 15.59
C TYR A 46 12.88 -4.81 15.41
N SER A 47 11.96 -4.36 16.27
CA SER A 47 10.56 -4.75 16.22
C SER A 47 9.79 -4.03 15.10
N PRO A 48 8.64 -4.59 14.62
CA PRO A 48 7.83 -3.95 13.58
C PRO A 48 7.40 -2.52 13.92
N GLU A 49 7.02 -2.27 15.17
CA GLU A 49 6.63 -0.94 15.66
C GLU A 49 7.79 0.05 15.62
N THR A 50 9.01 -0.39 15.97
CA THR A 50 10.23 0.44 15.87
C THR A 50 10.53 0.81 14.42
N VAL A 51 10.49 -0.16 13.52
CA VAL A 51 10.73 0.06 12.09
C VAL A 51 9.72 1.04 11.51
N LEU A 52 8.43 0.86 11.84
CA LEU A 52 7.36 1.75 11.39
C LEU A 52 7.47 3.14 11.99
N PHE A 53 7.88 3.26 13.25
CA PHE A 53 8.12 4.55 13.87
C PHE A 53 9.13 5.37 13.07
N TYR A 54 10.31 4.82 12.80
CA TYR A 54 11.36 5.54 12.05
C TYR A 54 10.97 5.79 10.59
N ARG A 55 10.27 4.84 9.95
CA ARG A 55 9.70 5.03 8.61
C ARG A 55 8.79 6.24 8.55
N PHE A 56 7.79 6.30 9.44
CA PHE A 56 6.79 7.37 9.40
C PHE A 56 7.30 8.68 9.99
N PHE A 57 8.21 8.63 10.96
CA PHE A 57 8.88 9.83 11.47
C PHE A 57 9.66 10.51 10.35
N THR A 58 10.49 9.77 9.62
CA THR A 58 11.22 10.30 8.46
C THR A 58 10.27 10.83 7.39
N ALA A 59 9.20 10.09 7.09
CA ALA A 59 8.21 10.53 6.10
C ALA A 59 7.50 11.82 6.55
N ALA A 60 7.13 11.93 7.82
CA ALA A 60 6.52 13.14 8.38
C ALA A 60 7.44 14.35 8.26
N LEU A 61 8.74 14.20 8.61
CA LEU A 61 9.72 15.27 8.45
C LEU A 61 9.86 15.72 6.99
N LEU A 62 9.98 14.78 6.07
CA LEU A 62 10.10 15.09 4.64
C LEU A 62 8.85 15.79 4.10
N LEU A 63 7.65 15.30 4.47
CA LEU A 63 6.38 15.93 4.07
C LEU A 63 6.20 17.30 4.71
N PHE A 64 6.64 17.48 5.95
CA PHE A 64 6.65 18.78 6.62
C PHE A 64 7.47 19.80 5.83
N VAL A 65 8.70 19.44 5.42
CA VAL A 65 9.55 20.29 4.57
C VAL A 65 8.85 20.60 3.23
N VAL A 66 8.22 19.60 2.61
CA VAL A 66 7.46 19.81 1.34
C VAL A 66 6.30 20.78 1.52
N ILE A 67 5.58 20.73 2.65
CA ILE A 67 4.46 21.63 2.94
C ILE A 67 4.96 23.06 3.18
N LEU A 68 6.07 23.22 3.93
CA LEU A 68 6.73 24.52 4.14
C LEU A 68 7.19 25.13 2.82
N ALA A 69 7.89 24.36 2.00
CA ALA A 69 8.40 24.81 0.70
C ALA A 69 7.29 25.26 -0.26
N LYS A 70 6.07 24.72 -0.11
CA LYS A 70 4.88 25.13 -0.86
C LYS A 70 4.14 26.33 -0.27
N GLY A 71 4.57 26.87 0.85
CA GLY A 71 3.88 27.97 1.55
C GLY A 71 2.47 27.60 2.03
N SER A 72 2.18 26.31 2.23
CA SER A 72 0.86 25.85 2.63
C SER A 72 0.65 26.00 4.13
N HIS A 73 -0.54 26.45 4.53
CA HIS A 73 -0.88 26.60 5.95
C HIS A 73 -1.18 25.28 6.63
N PHE A 74 -0.80 25.14 7.90
CA PHE A 74 -1.05 23.93 8.72
C PHE A 74 -2.42 23.94 9.43
N LYS A 75 -3.24 24.99 9.25
CA LYS A 75 -4.54 25.06 9.90
C LYS A 75 -5.47 23.92 9.45
N ILE A 76 -6.12 23.26 10.40
CA ILE A 76 -7.17 22.24 10.20
C ILE A 76 -8.39 22.62 11.03
N SER A 77 -9.58 22.30 10.54
CA SER A 77 -10.81 22.47 11.29
C SER A 77 -11.05 21.27 12.25
N PHE A 78 -11.89 21.46 13.26
CA PHE A 78 -12.23 20.38 14.20
C PHE A 78 -12.87 19.16 13.51
N ARG A 79 -13.65 19.39 12.46
CA ARG A 79 -14.26 18.35 11.65
C ARG A 79 -13.21 17.56 10.85
N GLU A 80 -12.23 18.25 10.29
CA GLU A 80 -11.10 17.61 9.58
C GLU A 80 -10.22 16.83 10.54
N PHE A 81 -10.01 17.34 11.76
CA PHE A 81 -9.23 16.68 12.81
C PHE A 81 -9.76 15.27 13.07
N GLY A 82 -11.07 15.10 13.36
CA GLY A 82 -11.66 13.79 13.61
C GLY A 82 -11.49 12.80 12.46
N ALA A 83 -11.64 13.26 11.21
CA ALA A 83 -11.42 12.43 10.04
C ALA A 83 -9.94 12.01 9.89
N LEU A 84 -9.00 12.93 10.14
CA LEU A 84 -7.57 12.66 10.05
C LEU A 84 -7.07 11.71 11.15
N VAL A 85 -7.64 11.81 12.37
CA VAL A 85 -7.39 10.85 13.44
C VAL A 85 -7.84 9.44 13.02
N ALA A 86 -9.04 9.30 12.46
CA ALA A 86 -9.52 8.02 11.97
C ALA A 86 -8.66 7.48 10.82
N PHE A 87 -8.21 8.33 9.89
CA PHE A 87 -7.26 7.94 8.84
C PHE A 87 -5.95 7.42 9.44
N GLY A 88 -5.39 8.13 10.42
CA GLY A 88 -4.18 7.72 11.10
C GLY A 88 -4.34 6.39 11.83
N PHE A 89 -5.48 6.17 12.50
CA PHE A 89 -5.77 4.92 13.20
C PHE A 89 -5.80 3.70 12.25
N PHE A 90 -6.65 3.74 11.22
CA PHE A 90 -6.76 2.62 10.28
C PHE A 90 -5.46 2.38 9.51
N PHE A 91 -4.72 3.44 9.20
CA PHE A 91 -3.41 3.32 8.57
C PHE A 91 -2.36 2.73 9.53
N ALA A 92 -2.41 3.05 10.83
CA ALA A 92 -1.54 2.47 11.85
C ALA A 92 -1.82 0.97 12.04
N VAL A 93 -3.10 0.59 12.19
CA VAL A 93 -3.50 -0.82 12.32
C VAL A 93 -3.06 -1.61 11.08
N SER A 94 -3.36 -1.09 9.88
CA SER A 94 -2.95 -1.73 8.63
C SER A 94 -1.43 -1.90 8.55
N SER A 95 -0.67 -0.85 8.79
CA SER A 95 0.79 -0.91 8.69
C SER A 95 1.41 -1.84 9.72
N LEU A 96 0.93 -1.79 10.96
CA LEU A 96 1.46 -2.61 12.06
C LEU A 96 1.21 -4.10 11.80
N THR A 97 -0.02 -4.47 11.44
CA THR A 97 -0.37 -5.87 11.18
C THR A 97 0.32 -6.40 9.91
N TYR A 98 0.49 -5.58 8.88
CA TYR A 98 1.25 -5.93 7.68
C TYR A 98 2.72 -6.21 8.00
N TYR A 99 3.39 -5.30 8.72
CA TYR A 99 4.79 -5.48 9.09
C TYR A 99 4.98 -6.63 10.08
N ALA A 100 4.04 -6.82 11.03
CA ALA A 100 4.09 -7.96 11.94
C ALA A 100 3.97 -9.30 11.19
N SER A 101 3.23 -9.36 10.09
CA SER A 101 3.07 -10.58 9.30
C SER A 101 4.38 -11.12 8.71
N PHE A 102 5.37 -10.26 8.42
CA PHE A 102 6.68 -10.66 7.90
C PHE A 102 7.49 -11.56 8.86
N LYS A 103 7.06 -11.65 10.13
CA LYS A 103 7.65 -12.62 11.09
C LYS A 103 7.07 -14.03 10.94
N TYR A 104 5.97 -14.19 10.21
CA TYR A 104 5.21 -15.43 10.13
C TYR A 104 5.07 -15.99 8.72
N MET A 105 5.42 -15.20 7.70
CA MET A 105 5.36 -15.60 6.29
C MET A 105 6.31 -14.75 5.43
N ASP A 106 6.57 -15.23 4.23
CA ASP A 106 7.35 -14.51 3.22
C ASP A 106 6.72 -13.14 2.91
N ALA A 107 7.56 -12.12 2.81
CA ALA A 107 7.10 -10.75 2.60
C ALA A 107 6.48 -10.56 1.21
N GLY A 108 6.91 -11.32 0.21
CA GLY A 108 6.29 -11.38 -1.11
C GLY A 108 4.85 -11.92 -1.05
N LEU A 109 4.61 -12.98 -0.27
CA LEU A 109 3.27 -13.53 -0.03
C LEU A 109 2.39 -12.53 0.73
N ALA A 110 2.92 -11.93 1.79
CA ALA A 110 2.21 -10.92 2.57
C ALA A 110 1.78 -9.73 1.69
N SER A 111 2.67 -9.24 0.82
CA SER A 111 2.37 -8.15 -0.12
C SER A 111 1.28 -8.54 -1.13
N THR A 112 1.30 -9.78 -1.61
CA THR A 112 0.27 -10.29 -2.54
C THR A 112 -1.09 -10.39 -1.87
N LEU A 113 -1.15 -10.90 -0.63
CA LEU A 113 -2.39 -10.99 0.14
C LEU A 113 -2.92 -9.61 0.54
N LEU A 114 -2.05 -8.67 0.90
CA LEU A 114 -2.45 -7.28 1.15
C LEU A 114 -3.17 -6.68 -0.07
N PHE A 115 -2.73 -7.03 -1.28
CA PHE A 115 -3.32 -6.54 -2.53
C PHE A 115 -4.76 -7.05 -2.79
N LEU A 116 -5.37 -7.78 -1.85
CA LEU A 116 -6.81 -8.07 -1.84
C LEU A 116 -7.66 -6.85 -1.44
N TYR A 117 -7.08 -5.80 -0.85
CA TYR A 117 -7.83 -4.63 -0.38
C TYR A 117 -8.79 -4.00 -1.42
N PRO A 118 -8.54 -3.96 -2.74
CA PRO A 118 -9.51 -3.41 -3.69
C PRO A 118 -10.79 -4.24 -3.82
N LEU A 119 -10.70 -5.56 -3.59
CA LEU A 119 -11.85 -6.46 -3.51
C LEU A 119 -12.68 -6.13 -2.26
N GLU A 120 -12.01 -6.01 -1.12
CA GLU A 120 -12.61 -5.65 0.16
C GLU A 120 -13.26 -4.26 0.12
N VAL A 121 -12.61 -3.28 -0.51
CA VAL A 121 -13.23 -1.96 -0.79
C VAL A 121 -14.55 -2.12 -1.54
N SER A 122 -14.60 -3.00 -2.56
CA SER A 122 -15.82 -3.21 -3.34
C SER A 122 -16.93 -3.84 -2.49
N VAL A 123 -16.59 -4.77 -1.60
CA VAL A 123 -17.53 -5.39 -0.66
C VAL A 123 -18.02 -4.37 0.36
N LEU A 124 -17.13 -3.60 0.98
CA LEU A 124 -17.49 -2.54 1.94
C LEU A 124 -18.41 -1.49 1.31
N MET A 125 -18.14 -1.09 0.06
CA MET A 125 -19.00 -0.14 -0.67
C MET A 125 -20.39 -0.71 -0.92
N ALA A 126 -20.52 -2.01 -1.21
CA ALA A 126 -21.81 -2.65 -1.37
C ALA A 126 -22.58 -2.77 -0.06
N VAL A 127 -21.93 -3.21 1.01
CA VAL A 127 -22.54 -3.44 2.32
C VAL A 127 -22.98 -2.13 2.97
N PHE A 128 -22.07 -1.15 3.08
CA PHE A 128 -22.34 0.09 3.83
C PHE A 128 -23.00 1.19 3.01
N PHE A 129 -22.76 1.21 1.69
CA PHE A 129 -23.27 2.28 0.82
C PHE A 129 -24.29 1.78 -0.20
N LYS A 130 -24.70 0.48 -0.11
CA LYS A 130 -25.70 -0.15 -0.97
C LYS A 130 -25.35 -0.03 -2.47
N GLU A 131 -24.07 0.04 -2.80
CA GLU A 131 -23.62 0.01 -4.19
C GLU A 131 -23.88 -1.39 -4.78
N LYS A 132 -24.40 -1.45 -5.99
CA LYS A 132 -24.67 -2.74 -6.65
C LYS A 132 -23.37 -3.46 -6.95
N ILE A 133 -23.23 -4.68 -6.45
CA ILE A 133 -22.10 -5.54 -6.81
C ILE A 133 -22.27 -5.97 -8.27
N LYS A 134 -21.31 -5.60 -9.11
CA LYS A 134 -21.29 -6.02 -10.51
C LYS A 134 -20.87 -7.49 -10.60
N THR A 135 -21.35 -8.22 -11.60
CA THR A 135 -20.99 -9.64 -11.85
C THR A 135 -19.46 -9.84 -11.89
N TRP A 136 -18.75 -8.92 -12.50
CA TRP A 136 -17.27 -8.97 -12.53
C TRP A 136 -16.62 -8.93 -11.15
N THR A 137 -17.20 -8.22 -10.19
CA THR A 137 -16.74 -8.20 -8.80
C THR A 137 -16.89 -9.57 -8.15
N ILE A 138 -18.02 -10.26 -8.36
CA ILE A 138 -18.25 -11.61 -7.84
C ILE A 138 -17.25 -12.59 -8.45
N VAL A 139 -17.06 -12.55 -9.78
CA VAL A 139 -16.07 -13.40 -10.47
C VAL A 139 -14.66 -13.14 -9.93
N SER A 140 -14.29 -11.88 -9.75
CA SER A 140 -12.97 -11.52 -9.22
C SER A 140 -12.76 -12.02 -7.78
N ILE A 141 -13.78 -11.94 -6.91
CA ILE A 141 -13.72 -12.50 -5.56
C ILE A 141 -13.50 -14.01 -5.62
N ALA A 142 -14.28 -14.73 -6.44
CA ALA A 142 -14.12 -16.17 -6.59
C ALA A 142 -12.71 -16.56 -7.10
N VAL A 143 -12.21 -15.87 -8.11
CA VAL A 143 -10.85 -16.09 -8.66
C VAL A 143 -9.78 -15.81 -7.61
N SER A 144 -9.91 -14.73 -6.83
CA SER A 144 -8.93 -14.43 -5.78
C SER A 144 -8.96 -15.44 -4.63
N MET A 145 -10.13 -15.99 -4.29
CA MET A 145 -10.21 -17.08 -3.29
C MET A 145 -9.48 -18.34 -3.75
N VAL A 146 -9.58 -18.69 -5.04
CA VAL A 146 -8.77 -19.78 -5.62
C VAL A 146 -7.28 -19.44 -5.53
N GLY A 147 -6.91 -18.20 -5.84
CA GLY A 147 -5.53 -17.72 -5.69
C GLY A 147 -5.01 -17.88 -4.26
N VAL A 148 -5.77 -17.43 -3.25
CA VAL A 148 -5.42 -17.59 -1.83
C VAL A 148 -5.29 -19.07 -1.46
N ALA A 149 -6.20 -19.95 -1.94
CA ALA A 149 -6.11 -21.39 -1.68
C ALA A 149 -4.84 -22.01 -2.27
N LEU A 150 -4.35 -21.53 -3.42
CA LEU A 150 -3.07 -21.95 -3.98
C LEU A 150 -1.87 -21.48 -3.15
N LEU A 151 -1.97 -20.32 -2.51
CA LEU A 151 -0.93 -19.80 -1.61
C LEU A 151 -0.88 -20.52 -0.26
N TYR A 152 -1.95 -21.24 0.12
CA TYR A 152 -2.08 -21.86 1.46
C TYR A 152 -0.93 -22.80 1.82
N ARG A 153 -0.34 -23.49 0.86
CA ARG A 153 0.92 -24.22 1.06
C ARG A 153 2.07 -23.38 0.50
N GLY A 154 2.90 -22.78 1.33
CA GLY A 154 4.04 -21.95 0.98
C GLY A 154 5.05 -22.60 0.00
N GLY A 155 6.12 -21.91 -0.33
CA GLY A 155 7.17 -22.36 -1.24
C GLY A 155 7.83 -23.68 -0.83
N ASP A 156 8.02 -23.86 0.47
CA ASP A 156 8.66 -25.04 1.08
C ASP A 156 7.68 -26.21 1.29
N GLY A 157 6.43 -26.09 0.85
CA GLY A 157 5.36 -27.05 1.16
C GLY A 157 4.78 -26.94 2.59
N VAL A 158 5.31 -26.04 3.41
CA VAL A 158 4.79 -25.74 4.75
C VAL A 158 3.48 -24.96 4.60
N PRO A 159 2.43 -25.28 5.38
CA PRO A 159 1.19 -24.52 5.37
C PRO A 159 1.42 -23.07 5.74
N LEU A 160 0.68 -22.17 5.08
CA LEU A 160 0.69 -20.74 5.40
C LEU A 160 0.37 -20.55 6.89
N SER A 161 1.17 -19.75 7.58
CA SER A 161 0.93 -19.44 8.99
C SER A 161 -0.45 -18.78 9.15
N THR A 162 -1.33 -19.39 9.95
CA THR A 162 -2.65 -18.83 10.26
C THR A 162 -2.53 -17.45 10.90
N VAL A 163 -1.54 -17.27 11.79
CA VAL A 163 -1.28 -15.97 12.42
C VAL A 163 -0.87 -14.94 11.38
N GLY A 164 0.08 -15.28 10.50
CA GLY A 164 0.51 -14.41 9.41
C GLY A 164 -0.64 -14.03 8.48
N PHE A 165 -1.47 -15.01 8.07
CA PHE A 165 -2.65 -14.78 7.24
C PHE A 165 -3.65 -13.83 7.92
N MET A 166 -3.99 -14.05 9.20
CA MET A 166 -4.91 -13.19 9.94
C MET A 166 -4.38 -11.76 10.08
N LEU A 167 -3.06 -11.60 10.29
CA LEU A 167 -2.42 -10.28 10.35
C LEU A 167 -2.53 -9.54 9.02
N VAL A 168 -2.23 -10.21 7.90
CA VAL A 168 -2.35 -9.57 6.57
C VAL A 168 -3.81 -9.28 6.23
N PHE A 169 -4.72 -10.18 6.57
CA PHE A 169 -6.16 -9.98 6.35
C PHE A 169 -6.68 -8.79 7.17
N ALA A 170 -6.30 -8.67 8.44
CA ALA A 170 -6.61 -7.49 9.26
C ALA A 170 -6.00 -6.20 8.67
N SER A 171 -4.80 -6.31 8.11
CA SER A 171 -4.14 -5.20 7.43
C SER A 171 -4.92 -4.76 6.19
N SER A 172 -5.30 -5.70 5.30
CA SER A 172 -5.98 -5.37 4.05
C SER A 172 -7.37 -4.78 4.31
N ILE A 173 -8.14 -5.33 5.27
CA ILE A 173 -9.44 -4.76 5.68
C ILE A 173 -9.26 -3.35 6.25
N SER A 174 -8.28 -3.13 7.13
CA SER A 174 -8.03 -1.81 7.72
C SER A 174 -7.64 -0.80 6.64
N TYR A 175 -6.83 -1.21 5.68
CA TYR A 175 -6.49 -0.38 4.53
C TYR A 175 -7.68 -0.13 3.60
N ALA A 176 -8.54 -1.14 3.40
CA ALA A 176 -9.78 -0.98 2.64
C ALA A 176 -10.72 0.04 3.31
N ILE A 177 -10.87 0.00 4.63
CA ILE A 177 -11.65 0.99 5.38
C ILE A 177 -11.05 2.39 5.21
N TYR A 178 -9.72 2.53 5.38
CA TYR A 178 -9.01 3.78 5.11
C TYR A 178 -9.31 4.31 3.71
N MET A 179 -9.26 3.45 2.68
CA MET A 179 -9.54 3.83 1.28
C MET A 179 -10.99 4.23 1.06
N VAL A 180 -11.95 3.53 1.68
CA VAL A 180 -13.38 3.90 1.62
C VAL A 180 -13.59 5.26 2.28
N MET A 181 -13.02 5.50 3.44
CA MET A 181 -13.08 6.78 4.13
C MET A 181 -12.46 7.91 3.29
N ALA A 182 -11.27 7.71 2.72
CA ALA A 182 -10.60 8.68 1.86
C ALA A 182 -11.43 9.03 0.61
N ASN A 183 -12.24 8.09 0.13
CA ASN A 183 -13.12 8.29 -1.02
C ASN A 183 -14.42 9.05 -0.65
N ARG A 184 -14.95 8.82 0.55
CA ARG A 184 -16.25 9.35 1.01
C ARG A 184 -16.13 10.67 1.78
N ILE A 185 -15.06 10.83 2.55
CA ILE A 185 -14.84 12.06 3.33
C ILE A 185 -14.10 13.06 2.45
N LYS A 186 -14.83 14.05 1.96
CA LYS A 186 -14.24 15.13 1.17
C LYS A 186 -13.59 16.15 2.10
N LEU A 187 -12.27 16.04 2.28
CA LEU A 187 -11.49 17.06 2.98
C LEU A 187 -11.11 18.18 2.02
N GLN A 188 -11.28 19.42 2.45
CA GLN A 188 -10.94 20.61 1.64
C GLN A 188 -9.44 20.95 1.77
N MET A 189 -8.58 19.94 1.59
CA MET A 189 -7.13 20.11 1.66
C MET A 189 -6.40 19.27 0.61
N GLY A 190 -5.17 19.65 0.29
CA GLY A 190 -4.35 18.93 -0.68
C GLY A 190 -3.92 17.56 -0.18
N SER A 191 -3.77 16.58 -1.09
CA SER A 191 -3.40 15.20 -0.75
C SER A 191 -2.14 15.10 0.11
N VAL A 192 -1.11 15.91 -0.14
CA VAL A 192 0.14 15.93 0.66
C VAL A 192 -0.14 16.29 2.12
N LYS A 193 -1.02 17.26 2.35
CA LYS A 193 -1.40 17.68 3.69
C LYS A 193 -2.24 16.61 4.41
N ILE A 194 -3.18 15.95 3.71
CA ILE A 194 -3.95 14.83 4.25
C ILE A 194 -2.99 13.72 4.70
N THR A 195 -2.06 13.33 3.81
CA THR A 195 -1.08 12.27 4.13
C THR A 195 -0.17 12.64 5.28
N PHE A 196 0.30 13.89 5.34
CA PHE A 196 1.12 14.36 6.45
C PHE A 196 0.42 14.16 7.79
N TYR A 197 -0.83 14.64 7.93
CA TYR A 197 -1.59 14.48 9.17
C TYR A 197 -1.96 13.03 9.45
N ALA A 198 -2.33 12.25 8.44
CA ALA A 198 -2.60 10.82 8.62
C ALA A 198 -1.37 10.08 9.16
N ILE A 199 -0.17 10.40 8.66
CA ILE A 199 1.11 9.85 9.16
C ILE A 199 1.40 10.35 10.58
N CYS A 200 1.16 11.63 10.90
CA CYS A 200 1.36 12.14 12.25
C CYS A 200 0.46 11.42 13.26
N PHE A 201 -0.83 11.24 12.97
CA PHE A 201 -1.72 10.47 13.83
C PHE A 201 -1.38 8.98 13.86
N CYS A 202 -0.95 8.41 12.74
CA CYS A 202 -0.42 7.05 12.71
C CYS A 202 0.77 6.88 13.67
N LEU A 203 1.71 7.82 13.68
CA LEU A 203 2.83 7.83 14.64
C LEU A 203 2.34 7.86 16.10
N VAL A 204 1.33 8.66 16.42
CA VAL A 204 0.76 8.71 17.76
C VAL A 204 0.19 7.33 18.15
N PHE A 205 -0.58 6.69 17.27
CA PHE A 205 -1.13 5.36 17.53
C PHE A 205 -0.05 4.28 17.64
N LEU A 206 0.99 4.34 16.81
CA LEU A 206 2.13 3.42 16.91
C LEU A 206 2.90 3.58 18.21
N LEU A 207 3.12 4.81 18.66
CA LEU A 207 3.76 5.08 19.96
C LEU A 207 2.90 4.58 21.12
N LEU A 208 1.60 4.86 21.09
CA LEU A 208 0.67 4.34 22.11
C LEU A 208 0.71 2.81 22.16
N TYR A 209 0.62 2.15 21.00
CA TYR A 209 0.75 0.69 20.92
C TYR A 209 2.09 0.21 21.46
N SER A 210 3.19 0.81 21.03
CA SER A 210 4.55 0.40 21.43
C SER A 210 4.75 0.49 22.94
N VAL A 211 4.25 1.57 23.56
CA VAL A 211 4.39 1.79 25.02
C VAL A 211 3.43 0.91 25.84
N THR A 212 2.21 0.65 25.35
CA THR A 212 1.18 -0.05 26.14
C THR A 212 1.17 -1.57 25.95
N LEU A 213 1.38 -2.03 24.73
CA LEU A 213 1.25 -3.44 24.32
C LEU A 213 2.50 -4.00 23.64
N GLY A 214 3.41 -3.14 23.21
CA GLY A 214 4.62 -3.50 22.48
C GLY A 214 5.87 -3.56 23.36
N SER A 215 7.02 -3.26 22.76
CA SER A 215 8.35 -3.35 23.38
C SER A 215 8.76 -2.12 24.21
N GLY A 216 7.86 -1.18 24.45
CA GLY A 216 8.16 0.10 25.11
C GLY A 216 8.46 1.21 24.11
N LEU A 217 9.22 2.23 24.51
CA LEU A 217 9.63 3.30 23.60
C LEU A 217 10.54 2.72 22.49
N PRO A 218 10.34 3.14 21.23
CA PRO A 218 11.21 2.69 20.14
C PRO A 218 12.68 2.97 20.45
N PRO A 219 13.56 1.94 20.47
CA PRO A 219 14.99 2.12 20.75
C PRO A 219 15.62 2.96 19.64
N VAL A 220 16.61 3.77 20.02
CA VAL A 220 17.40 4.54 19.05
C VAL A 220 18.26 3.58 18.22
N PHE A 221 18.30 3.78 16.91
CA PHE A 221 19.17 3.02 16.03
C PHE A 221 20.64 3.20 16.41
N THR A 222 21.32 2.10 16.67
CA THR A 222 22.74 2.11 17.11
C THR A 222 23.72 2.09 15.93
N GLN A 223 23.29 1.57 14.78
CA GLN A 223 24.14 1.42 13.61
C GLN A 223 23.77 2.45 12.52
N ALA A 224 24.77 2.96 11.80
CA ALA A 224 24.56 3.86 10.66
C ALA A 224 23.70 3.21 9.55
N SER A 225 23.85 1.90 9.34
CA SER A 225 23.04 1.14 8.38
C SER A 225 21.54 1.15 8.74
N SER A 226 21.20 1.08 10.04
CA SER A 226 19.81 1.13 10.51
C SER A 226 19.16 2.48 10.17
N TRP A 227 19.88 3.58 10.36
CA TRP A 227 19.44 4.91 9.96
C TRP A 227 19.24 5.01 8.44
N GLY A 228 20.15 4.40 7.66
CA GLY A 228 20.05 4.31 6.21
C GLY A 228 18.75 3.59 5.77
N TRP A 229 18.46 2.43 6.35
CA TRP A 229 17.25 1.68 6.05
C TRP A 229 15.97 2.39 6.53
N GLY A 230 15.98 2.99 7.72
CA GLY A 230 14.87 3.80 8.23
C GLY A 230 14.56 5.00 7.34
N PHE A 231 15.61 5.71 6.89
CA PHE A 231 15.49 6.81 5.94
C PHE A 231 14.96 6.35 4.58
N MET A 232 15.51 5.25 4.04
CA MET A 232 15.03 4.65 2.79
C MET A 232 13.55 4.31 2.86
N LEU A 233 13.10 3.69 3.96
CA LEU A 233 11.67 3.35 4.15
C LEU A 233 10.76 4.59 4.23
N GLY A 234 11.22 5.67 4.85
CA GLY A 234 10.48 6.93 4.87
C GLY A 234 10.44 7.61 3.51
N LEU A 235 11.56 7.63 2.81
CA LEU A 235 11.70 8.33 1.53
C LEU A 235 11.07 7.55 0.37
N VAL A 236 11.51 6.30 0.12
CA VAL A 236 11.18 5.58 -1.13
C VAL A 236 9.75 5.04 -1.12
N PRO A 237 9.37 4.08 -0.25
CA PRO A 237 8.02 3.52 -0.31
C PRO A 237 6.94 4.44 0.28
N THR A 238 7.31 5.54 0.95
CA THR A 238 6.32 6.44 1.54
C THR A 238 6.22 7.76 0.77
N VAL A 239 7.26 8.59 0.78
CA VAL A 239 7.19 9.94 0.19
C VAL A 239 7.24 9.92 -1.33
N LEU A 240 8.21 9.21 -1.93
CA LEU A 240 8.36 9.17 -3.39
C LEU A 240 7.20 8.42 -4.04
N SER A 241 6.80 7.27 -3.47
CA SER A 241 5.64 6.52 -3.94
C SER A 241 4.39 7.41 -3.97
N LEU A 242 4.09 8.14 -2.88
CA LEU A 242 2.97 9.07 -2.82
C LEU A 242 3.06 10.18 -3.87
N ILE A 243 4.22 10.82 -4.02
CA ILE A 243 4.41 11.90 -4.99
C ILE A 243 4.15 11.40 -6.41
N PHE A 244 4.68 10.22 -6.75
CA PHE A 244 4.49 9.62 -8.05
C PHE A 244 3.03 9.20 -8.27
N MET A 245 2.37 8.62 -7.25
CA MET A 245 0.95 8.26 -7.30
C MET A 245 0.07 9.49 -7.60
N VAL A 246 0.27 10.58 -6.87
CA VAL A 246 -0.51 11.81 -7.08
C VAL A 246 -0.30 12.38 -8.49
N LYS A 247 0.94 12.36 -9.01
CA LYS A 247 1.22 12.78 -10.38
C LYS A 247 0.57 11.86 -11.41
N ALA A 248 0.64 10.55 -11.21
CA ALA A 248 0.00 9.57 -12.10
C ALA A 248 -1.51 9.78 -12.17
N VAL A 249 -2.18 9.84 -11.01
CA VAL A 249 -3.64 10.06 -10.95
C VAL A 249 -4.07 11.35 -11.65
N LYS A 250 -3.30 12.43 -11.54
CA LYS A 250 -3.57 13.69 -12.24
C LYS A 250 -3.45 13.59 -13.76
N ILE A 251 -2.59 12.71 -14.26
CA ILE A 251 -2.29 12.60 -15.70
C ILE A 251 -3.17 11.56 -16.39
N ILE A 252 -3.25 10.35 -15.80
CA ILE A 252 -3.93 9.20 -16.43
C ILE A 252 -5.21 8.77 -15.69
N GLY A 253 -5.51 9.41 -14.55
CA GLY A 253 -6.67 9.07 -13.73
C GLY A 253 -6.41 7.92 -12.76
N SER A 254 -7.38 7.69 -11.85
CA SER A 254 -7.26 6.69 -10.77
C SER A 254 -7.27 5.25 -11.28
N THR A 255 -8.09 4.94 -12.30
CA THR A 255 -8.24 3.56 -12.80
C THR A 255 -6.95 2.98 -13.38
N PRO A 256 -6.26 3.62 -14.36
CA PRO A 256 -4.98 3.11 -14.85
C PRO A 256 -3.89 3.08 -13.77
N THR A 257 -3.90 4.06 -12.87
CA THR A 257 -2.95 4.09 -11.74
C THR A 257 -3.16 2.88 -10.81
N ALA A 258 -4.40 2.53 -10.49
CA ALA A 258 -4.72 1.37 -9.66
C ALA A 258 -4.35 0.04 -10.35
N ILE A 259 -4.51 -0.07 -11.68
CA ILE A 259 -4.09 -1.25 -12.44
C ILE A 259 -2.57 -1.45 -12.33
N LEU A 260 -1.80 -0.37 -12.48
CA LEU A 260 -0.34 -0.43 -12.34
C LEU A 260 0.11 -0.65 -10.88
N GLY A 261 -0.77 -0.43 -9.91
CA GLY A 261 -0.56 -0.82 -8.52
C GLY A 261 -0.21 -2.30 -8.35
N ALA A 262 -0.62 -3.18 -9.28
CA ALA A 262 -0.24 -4.59 -9.29
C ALA A 262 1.30 -4.83 -9.40
N LEU A 263 2.07 -3.84 -9.79
CA LEU A 263 3.54 -3.91 -9.76
C LEU A 263 4.11 -3.87 -8.32
N GLU A 264 3.33 -3.43 -7.33
CA GLU A 264 3.75 -3.42 -5.92
C GLU A 264 4.06 -4.84 -5.41
N PRO A 265 3.10 -5.79 -5.39
CA PRO A 265 3.39 -7.15 -4.93
C PRO A 265 4.39 -7.87 -5.86
N VAL A 266 4.41 -7.59 -7.16
CA VAL A 266 5.43 -8.13 -8.07
C VAL A 266 6.82 -7.69 -7.64
N THR A 267 7.01 -6.41 -7.30
CA THR A 267 8.29 -5.90 -6.80
C THR A 267 8.66 -6.53 -5.46
N ALA A 268 7.70 -6.65 -4.53
CA ALA A 268 7.94 -7.25 -3.23
C ALA A 268 8.34 -8.73 -3.34
N VAL A 269 7.66 -9.52 -4.19
CA VAL A 269 8.02 -10.91 -4.50
C VAL A 269 9.42 -10.99 -5.13
N THR A 270 9.72 -10.12 -6.09
CA THR A 270 11.04 -10.08 -6.73
C THR A 270 12.15 -9.83 -5.71
N ILE A 271 11.94 -8.88 -4.79
CA ILE A 271 12.88 -8.58 -3.70
C ILE A 271 13.00 -9.79 -2.75
N GLY A 272 11.87 -10.40 -2.36
CA GLY A 272 11.84 -11.59 -1.51
C GLY A 272 12.72 -12.70 -2.07
N VAL A 273 12.54 -12.99 -3.36
CA VAL A 273 13.33 -14.05 -4.05
C VAL A 273 14.79 -13.67 -4.22
N LEU A 274 15.09 -12.49 -4.78
CA LEU A 274 16.44 -12.12 -5.17
C LEU A 274 17.34 -11.70 -3.99
N VAL A 275 16.76 -11.10 -2.95
CA VAL A 275 17.51 -10.55 -1.83
C VAL A 275 17.43 -11.45 -0.58
N PHE A 276 16.25 -12.04 -0.33
CA PHE A 276 16.01 -12.81 0.89
C PHE A 276 15.91 -14.33 0.65
N GLY A 277 16.03 -14.79 -0.61
CA GLY A 277 16.03 -16.21 -0.93
C GLY A 277 14.67 -16.90 -0.75
N GLU A 278 13.55 -16.14 -0.80
CA GLU A 278 12.20 -16.70 -0.76
C GLU A 278 11.99 -17.69 -1.91
N VAL A 279 11.37 -18.85 -1.64
CA VAL A 279 11.19 -19.91 -2.64
C VAL A 279 9.92 -19.70 -3.43
N LEU A 280 10.04 -19.53 -4.75
CA LEU A 280 8.92 -19.45 -5.68
C LEU A 280 8.65 -20.80 -6.34
N THR A 281 7.50 -21.38 -6.03
CA THR A 281 7.00 -22.58 -6.75
C THR A 281 6.01 -22.19 -7.85
N GLY A 282 5.83 -23.06 -8.85
CA GLY A 282 4.84 -22.81 -9.92
C GLY A 282 3.42 -22.59 -9.39
N ARG A 283 3.06 -23.23 -8.26
CA ARG A 283 1.79 -23.05 -7.59
C ARG A 283 1.66 -21.66 -6.96
N LEU A 284 2.71 -21.14 -6.31
CA LEU A 284 2.73 -19.78 -5.75
C LEU A 284 2.61 -18.76 -6.87
N ILE A 285 3.33 -18.93 -7.97
CA ILE A 285 3.23 -18.06 -9.15
C ILE A 285 1.78 -18.02 -9.66
N ALA A 286 1.14 -19.18 -9.81
CA ALA A 286 -0.25 -19.27 -10.25
C ALA A 286 -1.21 -18.54 -9.28
N GLY A 287 -1.05 -18.73 -7.97
CA GLY A 287 -1.85 -18.06 -6.94
C GLY A 287 -1.68 -16.54 -6.98
N ILE A 288 -0.44 -16.05 -7.07
CA ILE A 288 -0.10 -14.63 -7.20
C ILE A 288 -0.77 -14.04 -8.45
N LEU A 289 -0.62 -14.69 -9.61
CA LEU A 289 -1.21 -14.23 -10.87
C LEU A 289 -2.74 -14.17 -10.83
N LEU A 290 -3.40 -15.14 -10.17
CA LEU A 290 -4.85 -15.12 -9.99
C LEU A 290 -5.31 -13.95 -9.10
N ILE A 291 -4.63 -13.69 -7.98
CA ILE A 291 -4.95 -12.57 -7.10
C ILE A 291 -4.73 -11.24 -7.82
N LEU A 292 -3.59 -11.04 -8.45
CA LEU A 292 -3.29 -9.81 -9.18
C LEU A 292 -4.25 -9.61 -10.36
N GLY A 293 -4.49 -10.67 -11.14
CA GLY A 293 -5.40 -10.63 -12.29
C GLY A 293 -6.83 -10.27 -11.88
N SER A 294 -7.33 -10.88 -10.80
CA SER A 294 -8.68 -10.59 -10.25
C SER A 294 -8.81 -9.14 -9.79
N THR A 295 -7.79 -8.62 -9.12
CA THR A 295 -7.77 -7.24 -8.62
C THR A 295 -7.68 -6.22 -9.76
N VAL A 296 -6.84 -6.49 -10.75
CA VAL A 296 -6.74 -5.68 -11.97
C VAL A 296 -8.08 -5.67 -12.73
N LEU A 297 -8.76 -6.82 -12.80
CA LEU A 297 -10.08 -6.92 -13.46
C LEU A 297 -11.12 -6.00 -12.79
N ILE A 298 -11.17 -5.99 -11.46
CA ILE A 298 -12.07 -5.06 -10.74
C ILE A 298 -11.68 -3.61 -11.03
N ALA A 299 -10.41 -3.26 -10.94
CA ALA A 299 -9.97 -1.90 -11.20
C ALA A 299 -10.34 -1.44 -12.63
N ALA A 300 -10.17 -2.32 -13.63
CA ALA A 300 -10.50 -2.02 -15.03
C ALA A 300 -12.01 -1.87 -15.30
N LYS A 301 -12.86 -2.65 -14.61
CA LYS A 301 -14.33 -2.70 -14.82
C LYS A 301 -15.13 -1.81 -13.87
N ARG A 302 -14.48 -1.03 -13.01
CA ARG A 302 -15.14 -0.14 -12.03
C ARG A 302 -15.79 1.10 -12.66
N LYS A 303 -15.65 1.30 -13.99
CA LYS A 303 -16.33 2.37 -14.76
C LYS A 303 -17.83 2.16 -14.86
#